data_c7f1bb34c97bf324d02fa6a40ff00d25
#
_entry.id   c7f1bb34c97bf324d02fa6a40ff00d25
#
_cell.length_a   1.000
_cell.length_b   1.000
_cell.length_c   1.000
_cell.angle_alpha   90.00
_cell.angle_beta   90.00
_cell.angle_gamma   90.00
#
_symmetry.space_group_name_H-M   'P 1'
#
loop_
_entity.id
_entity.type
_entity.pdbx_description
1 polymer ?
#
loop_
_entity_poly.entity_id
_entity_poly.type
_entity_poly.pdbx_seq_one_letter_code
_entity_poly.pdbx_strand_id
1 'polypeptide(L)'
;KAKVANYPFTTLKPQLGLLRFEQGDLIIADLPGLISGASEGVGLGLRFLAHIERCTALAHLCDLSVEKDEEIIENYRIIRNEIENYGTLISKKKEIIILTKSDLVCKNKIKKRSDILKKYSDSDVTVISSHKMDGISKLKSIFREILDEKTTTY
;
A
#
# COMPACT_ATOMS: atom_id res chain seq x y z
N LYS A 1 -3.49 10.66 -14.72
CA LYS A 1 -4.96 10.71 -14.48
C LYS A 1 -5.40 9.29 -14.12
N ALA A 2 -5.96 9.09 -12.93
CA ALA A 2 -6.55 7.82 -12.53
C ALA A 2 -7.77 7.53 -13.42
N LYS A 3 -7.82 6.33 -14.01
CA LYS A 3 -9.03 5.85 -14.68
C LYS A 3 -9.84 5.06 -13.65
N VAL A 4 -11.11 5.44 -13.48
CA VAL A 4 -12.07 4.68 -12.66
C VAL A 4 -12.54 3.50 -13.49
N ALA A 5 -12.28 2.28 -13.03
CA ALA A 5 -12.85 1.07 -13.64
C ALA A 5 -14.04 0.59 -12.81
N ASN A 6 -15.15 0.33 -13.48
CA ASN A 6 -16.33 -0.27 -12.87
C ASN A 6 -16.14 -1.79 -12.84
N TYR A 7 -15.90 -2.36 -11.67
CA TYR A 7 -15.97 -3.80 -11.49
C TYR A 7 -17.42 -4.17 -11.14
N PRO A 8 -18.08 -5.04 -11.90
CA PRO A 8 -19.52 -5.31 -11.76
C PRO A 8 -19.92 -6.04 -10.48
N PHE A 9 -18.95 -6.29 -9.57
CA PHE A 9 -19.12 -7.08 -8.35
C PHE A 9 -18.78 -6.31 -7.06
N THR A 10 -18.48 -5.01 -7.14
CA THR A 10 -18.22 -4.18 -5.96
C THR A 10 -19.22 -3.03 -5.91
N THR A 11 -19.84 -2.83 -4.74
CA THR A 11 -20.58 -1.59 -4.43
C THR A 11 -19.62 -0.41 -4.24
N LEU A 12 -18.33 -0.66 -3.97
CA LEU A 12 -17.25 0.30 -3.93
C LEU A 12 -16.46 0.19 -5.23
N LYS A 13 -16.40 1.27 -6.00
CA LYS A 13 -15.67 1.34 -7.28
C LYS A 13 -14.16 1.39 -6.97
N PRO A 14 -13.37 0.34 -7.26
CA PRO A 14 -11.93 0.42 -7.08
C PRO A 14 -11.37 1.45 -8.06
N GLN A 15 -10.51 2.31 -7.54
CA GLN A 15 -9.81 3.29 -8.37
C GLN A 15 -8.52 2.66 -8.89
N LEU A 16 -8.31 2.73 -10.19
CA LEU A 16 -7.08 2.28 -10.81
C LEU A 16 -6.25 3.48 -11.24
N GLY A 17 -5.00 3.50 -10.81
CA GLY A 17 -3.97 4.40 -11.29
C GLY A 17 -3.04 3.68 -12.27
N LEU A 18 -2.62 4.38 -13.33
CA LEU A 18 -1.65 3.90 -14.28
C LEU A 18 -0.38 4.74 -14.18
N LEU A 19 0.73 4.09 -13.86
CA LEU A 19 2.07 4.66 -13.93
C LEU A 19 2.78 4.11 -15.16
N ARG A 20 3.26 5.01 -16.01
CA ARG A 20 4.01 4.67 -17.22
C ARG A 20 5.50 4.84 -16.97
N PHE A 21 6.25 3.79 -17.27
CA PHE A 21 7.70 3.76 -17.29
C PHE A 21 8.17 3.38 -18.70
N GLU A 22 9.44 3.60 -19.00
CA GLU A 22 10.02 3.17 -20.29
C GLU A 22 9.97 1.66 -20.49
N GLN A 23 10.07 0.91 -19.37
CA GLN A 23 10.07 -0.55 -19.35
C GLN A 23 8.65 -1.16 -19.40
N GLY A 24 7.61 -0.36 -19.24
CA GLY A 24 6.23 -0.81 -19.25
C GLY A 24 5.31 -0.05 -18.30
N ASP A 25 4.09 -0.51 -18.18
CA ASP A 25 3.05 0.12 -17.37
C ASP A 25 2.84 -0.62 -16.05
N LEU A 26 2.79 0.12 -14.94
CA LEU A 26 2.40 -0.38 -13.62
C LEU A 26 0.98 0.08 -13.28
N ILE A 27 0.11 -0.87 -12.96
CA ILE A 27 -1.25 -0.57 -12.51
C ILE A 27 -1.26 -0.57 -10.97
N ILE A 28 -1.73 0.53 -10.39
CA ILE A 28 -2.00 0.67 -8.96
C ILE A 28 -3.50 0.56 -8.75
N ALA A 29 -3.91 -0.38 -7.90
CA ALA A 29 -5.30 -0.54 -7.50
C ALA A 29 -5.50 -0.09 -6.05
N ASP A 30 -6.48 0.77 -5.82
CA ASP A 30 -6.95 1.07 -4.48
C ASP A 30 -7.73 -0.14 -3.96
N LEU A 31 -7.44 -0.55 -2.72
CA LEU A 31 -8.09 -1.67 -2.03
C LEU A 31 -9.08 -1.12 -0.98
N PRO A 32 -10.27 -0.65 -1.40
CA PRO A 32 -11.25 -0.12 -0.47
C PRO A 32 -11.79 -1.23 0.43
N GLY A 33 -11.93 -0.95 1.73
CA GLY A 33 -12.61 -1.85 2.68
C GLY A 33 -11.70 -2.79 3.45
N LEU A 34 -10.36 -2.74 3.28
CA LEU A 34 -9.44 -3.42 4.21
C LEU A 34 -9.50 -2.82 5.63
N ILE A 35 -10.00 -1.58 5.79
CA ILE A 35 -9.99 -0.85 7.06
C ILE A 35 -11.27 -1.03 7.89
N SER A 36 -12.31 -1.69 7.41
CA SER A 36 -13.63 -1.69 8.06
C SER A 36 -14.19 -3.08 8.39
N GLY A 37 -13.36 -4.04 8.83
CA GLY A 37 -13.88 -5.36 9.24
C GLY A 37 -14.52 -6.12 8.08
N ALA A 38 -14.06 -5.92 6.86
CA ALA A 38 -14.60 -6.56 5.67
C ALA A 38 -14.37 -8.09 5.65
N SER A 39 -13.54 -8.62 6.55
CA SER A 39 -13.37 -10.06 6.78
C SER A 39 -14.60 -10.71 7.41
N GLU A 40 -15.46 -9.93 8.09
CA GLU A 40 -16.68 -10.46 8.75
C GLU A 40 -17.95 -10.35 7.91
N GLY A 41 -17.91 -9.66 6.79
CA GLY A 41 -19.10 -9.35 5.97
C GLY A 41 -19.04 -9.88 4.55
N VAL A 42 -19.86 -10.82 4.27
CA VAL A 42 -20.50 -11.22 3.01
C VAL A 42 -20.52 -10.07 1.97
N GLY A 43 -19.42 -9.83 1.21
CA GLY A 43 -19.54 -8.77 0.20
C GLY A 43 -18.34 -8.47 -0.68
N LEU A 44 -17.14 -8.60 -0.20
CA LEU A 44 -15.94 -8.56 -1.06
C LEU A 44 -15.72 -9.96 -1.62
N GLY A 45 -16.50 -10.31 -2.62
CA GLY A 45 -16.57 -11.66 -3.12
C GLY A 45 -15.22 -12.21 -3.60
N LEU A 46 -15.12 -13.54 -3.69
CA LEU A 46 -13.99 -14.32 -4.21
C LEU A 46 -13.33 -13.72 -5.46
N ARG A 47 -14.06 -12.96 -6.26
CA ARG A 47 -13.55 -12.27 -7.46
C ARG A 47 -12.65 -11.07 -7.15
N PHE A 48 -12.90 -10.33 -6.05
CA PHE A 48 -12.02 -9.23 -5.62
C PHE A 48 -10.69 -9.79 -5.07
N LEU A 49 -10.76 -10.89 -4.33
CA LEU A 49 -9.58 -11.62 -3.86
C LEU A 49 -8.72 -12.08 -5.05
N ALA A 50 -9.34 -12.61 -6.11
CA ALA A 50 -8.62 -13.01 -7.31
C ALA A 50 -7.88 -11.85 -8.02
N HIS A 51 -8.35 -10.61 -7.91
CA HIS A 51 -7.63 -9.44 -8.42
C HIS A 51 -6.46 -9.05 -7.53
N ILE A 52 -6.63 -9.11 -6.20
CA ILE A 52 -5.54 -8.87 -5.25
C ILE A 52 -4.45 -9.94 -5.40
N GLU A 53 -4.82 -11.19 -5.62
CA GLU A 53 -3.87 -12.29 -5.86
C GLU A 53 -2.96 -12.04 -7.08
N ARG A 54 -3.42 -11.27 -8.06
CA ARG A 54 -2.64 -10.87 -9.24
C ARG A 54 -1.68 -9.71 -8.99
N CYS A 55 -1.82 -9.00 -7.86
CA CYS A 55 -0.89 -7.92 -7.53
C CYS A 55 0.50 -8.50 -7.27
N THR A 56 1.53 -7.82 -7.76
CA THR A 56 2.94 -8.22 -7.55
C THR A 56 3.41 -7.84 -6.15
N ALA A 57 2.97 -6.70 -5.65
CA ALA A 57 3.34 -6.17 -4.35
C ALA A 57 2.18 -5.41 -3.71
N LEU A 58 2.27 -5.20 -2.40
CA LEU A 58 1.33 -4.39 -1.62
C LEU A 58 2.01 -3.09 -1.20
N ALA A 59 1.34 -1.98 -1.42
CA ALA A 59 1.74 -0.67 -0.92
C ALA A 59 0.91 -0.32 0.31
N HIS A 60 1.51 -0.40 1.50
CA HIS A 60 0.86 -0.10 2.76
C HIS A 60 1.10 1.36 3.14
N LEU A 61 0.05 2.18 3.09
CA LEU A 61 0.12 3.59 3.42
C LEU A 61 -0.12 3.81 4.92
N CYS A 62 0.87 4.38 5.60
CA CYS A 62 0.79 4.73 7.02
C CYS A 62 0.81 6.25 7.18
N ASP A 63 -0.18 6.78 7.87
CA ASP A 63 -0.30 8.21 8.12
C ASP A 63 0.66 8.66 9.23
N LEU A 64 1.60 9.56 8.90
CA LEU A 64 2.52 10.12 9.89
C LEU A 64 1.88 11.16 10.81
N SER A 65 0.70 11.69 10.50
CA SER A 65 0.06 12.76 11.27
C SER A 65 -0.71 12.30 12.50
N VAL A 66 -0.68 10.99 12.83
CA VAL A 66 -1.26 10.45 14.08
C VAL A 66 -0.69 11.17 15.31
N GLU A 67 -1.45 11.24 16.40
CA GLU A 67 -1.04 11.99 17.58
C GLU A 67 0.13 11.32 18.32
N LYS A 68 0.00 10.01 18.57
CA LYS A 68 0.98 9.24 19.35
C LYS A 68 1.80 8.33 18.46
N ASP A 69 3.04 8.06 18.87
CA ASP A 69 3.94 7.19 18.11
C ASP A 69 3.46 5.72 18.12
N GLU A 70 2.77 5.31 19.17
CA GLU A 70 2.21 3.97 19.34
C GLU A 70 1.08 3.68 18.33
N GLU A 71 0.31 4.71 17.99
CA GLU A 71 -0.81 4.59 17.04
C GLU A 71 -0.36 4.16 15.64
N ILE A 72 0.86 4.55 15.23
CA ILE A 72 1.36 4.15 13.91
C ILE A 72 1.60 2.64 13.82
N ILE A 73 2.04 2.03 14.94
CA ILE A 73 2.25 0.57 15.02
C ILE A 73 0.89 -0.13 15.07
N GLU A 74 -0.02 0.40 15.87
CA GLU A 74 -1.35 -0.19 16.03
C GLU A 74 -2.10 -0.19 14.69
N ASN A 75 -2.13 0.95 13.99
CA ASN A 75 -2.73 1.06 12.67
C ASN A 75 -2.08 0.10 11.66
N TYR A 76 -0.75 0.00 11.67
CA TYR A 76 -0.03 -0.96 10.82
C TYR A 76 -0.46 -2.39 11.12
N ARG A 77 -0.51 -2.79 12.40
CA ARG A 77 -0.90 -4.14 12.82
C ARG A 77 -2.34 -4.49 12.45
N ILE A 78 -3.26 -3.56 12.60
CA ILE A 78 -4.66 -3.76 12.22
C ILE A 78 -4.74 -4.17 10.74
N ILE A 79 -4.11 -3.42 9.86
CA ILE A 79 -4.11 -3.71 8.42
C ILE A 79 -3.39 -5.03 8.12
N ARG A 80 -2.25 -5.31 8.77
CA ARG A 80 -1.53 -6.59 8.59
C ARG A 80 -2.37 -7.79 9.00
N ASN A 81 -3.04 -7.71 10.15
CA ASN A 81 -3.94 -8.77 10.60
C ASN A 81 -5.10 -9.00 9.62
N GLU A 82 -5.67 -7.93 9.05
CA GLU A 82 -6.68 -8.06 8.01
C GLU A 82 -6.13 -8.77 6.77
N ILE A 83 -4.95 -8.36 6.28
CA ILE A 83 -4.28 -9.00 5.14
C ILE A 83 -4.03 -10.50 5.43
N GLU A 84 -3.60 -10.85 6.63
CA GLU A 84 -3.35 -12.23 7.04
C GLU A 84 -4.64 -13.05 7.10
N ASN A 85 -5.72 -12.46 7.59
CA ASN A 85 -7.04 -13.09 7.62
C ASN A 85 -7.63 -13.33 6.22
N TYR A 86 -7.26 -12.54 5.22
CA TYR A 86 -7.66 -12.75 3.83
C TYR A 86 -7.00 -13.97 3.18
N GLY A 87 -5.84 -14.40 3.66
CA GLY A 87 -5.19 -15.62 3.20
C GLY A 87 -3.70 -15.49 2.91
N THR A 88 -3.05 -16.64 2.88
CA THR A 88 -1.59 -16.76 2.76
C THR A 88 -1.02 -16.26 1.44
N LEU A 89 -1.80 -16.27 0.35
CA LEU A 89 -1.35 -15.80 -0.95
C LEU A 89 -1.13 -14.28 -0.97
N ILE A 90 -1.91 -13.53 -0.18
CA ILE A 90 -1.79 -12.07 -0.10
C ILE A 90 -0.76 -11.68 0.95
N SER A 91 -0.76 -12.33 2.11
CA SER A 91 0.13 -12.00 3.22
C SER A 91 1.62 -12.24 2.91
N LYS A 92 1.93 -13.14 1.96
CA LYS A 92 3.29 -13.42 1.49
C LYS A 92 3.80 -12.50 0.39
N LYS A 93 2.97 -11.60 -0.13
CA LYS A 93 3.42 -10.66 -1.16
C LYS A 93 4.42 -9.68 -0.60
N LYS A 94 5.34 -9.24 -1.46
CA LYS A 94 6.27 -8.13 -1.14
C LYS A 94 5.46 -6.92 -0.66
N GLU A 95 5.77 -6.42 0.52
CA GLU A 95 5.16 -5.23 1.10
C GLU A 95 6.13 -4.06 1.02
N ILE A 96 5.60 -2.89 0.71
CA ILE A 96 6.31 -1.62 0.76
C ILE A 96 5.54 -0.72 1.70
N ILE A 97 6.18 -0.22 2.74
CA ILE A 97 5.57 0.72 3.67
C ILE A 97 5.82 2.14 3.19
N ILE A 98 4.74 2.90 3.00
CA ILE A 98 4.76 4.28 2.55
C ILE A 98 4.24 5.17 3.67
N LEU A 99 5.14 5.92 4.31
CA LEU A 99 4.80 6.90 5.32
C LEU A 99 4.32 8.18 4.62
N THR A 100 3.07 8.52 4.81
CA THR A 100 2.42 9.65 4.13
C THR A 100 2.33 10.89 5.03
N LYS A 101 1.99 12.04 4.43
CA LYS A 101 1.77 13.31 5.14
C LYS A 101 2.99 13.81 5.93
N SER A 102 4.19 13.60 5.40
CA SER A 102 5.44 14.02 6.05
C SER A 102 5.54 15.55 6.23
N ASP A 103 4.79 16.32 5.46
CA ASP A 103 4.69 17.78 5.57
C ASP A 103 4.00 18.27 6.86
N LEU A 104 3.22 17.40 7.52
CA LEU A 104 2.52 17.70 8.77
C LEU A 104 3.32 17.33 10.02
N VAL A 105 4.51 16.76 9.88
CA VAL A 105 5.27 16.18 10.98
C VAL A 105 6.72 16.66 10.98
N CYS A 106 7.28 16.96 12.14
CA CYS A 106 8.67 17.36 12.25
C CYS A 106 9.65 16.19 11.93
N LYS A 107 10.84 16.53 11.44
CA LYS A 107 11.87 15.55 10.98
C LYS A 107 12.21 14.50 12.05
N ASN A 108 12.29 14.90 13.33
CA ASN A 108 12.63 13.97 14.41
C ASN A 108 11.54 12.92 14.62
N LYS A 109 10.26 13.31 14.57
CA LYS A 109 9.13 12.36 14.65
C LYS A 109 9.09 11.45 13.43
N ILE A 110 9.33 11.98 12.23
CA ILE A 110 9.39 11.17 11.00
C ILE A 110 10.46 10.08 11.15
N LYS A 111 11.67 10.44 11.55
CA LYS A 111 12.77 9.49 11.77
C LYS A 111 12.38 8.43 12.81
N LYS A 112 11.91 8.85 13.97
CA LYS A 112 11.49 7.94 15.05
C LYS A 112 10.43 6.94 14.58
N ARG A 113 9.37 7.41 13.93
CA ARG A 113 8.27 6.58 13.42
C ARG A 113 8.72 5.63 12.31
N SER A 114 9.59 6.10 11.43
CA SER A 114 10.21 5.25 10.41
C SER A 114 11.07 4.14 11.02
N ASP A 115 11.90 4.46 12.02
CA ASP A 115 12.76 3.48 12.70
C ASP A 115 11.93 2.45 13.50
N ILE A 116 10.82 2.88 14.07
CA ILE A 116 9.88 1.98 14.74
C ILE A 116 9.30 0.96 13.74
N LEU A 117 8.75 1.42 12.63
CA LEU A 117 8.14 0.51 11.64
C LEU A 117 9.16 -0.44 11.01
N LYS A 118 10.39 0.02 10.74
CA LYS A 118 11.47 -0.84 10.27
C LYS A 118 11.83 -1.98 11.21
N LYS A 119 11.61 -1.81 12.52
CA LYS A 119 11.82 -2.89 13.51
C LYS A 119 10.69 -3.91 13.52
N TYR A 120 9.50 -3.53 13.07
CA TYR A 120 8.31 -4.39 13.05
C TYR A 120 8.09 -5.09 11.72
N SER A 121 8.74 -4.64 10.67
CA SER A 121 8.60 -5.23 9.34
C SER A 121 9.96 -5.30 8.66
N ASP A 122 10.21 -6.38 7.95
CA ASP A 122 11.36 -6.52 7.04
C ASP A 122 11.16 -5.76 5.72
N SER A 123 10.13 -4.90 5.66
CA SER A 123 9.73 -4.21 4.45
C SER A 123 10.49 -2.91 4.26
N ASP A 124 10.68 -2.51 3.02
CA ASP A 124 11.20 -1.19 2.67
C ASP A 124 10.25 -0.09 3.13
N VAL A 125 10.80 0.89 3.84
CA VAL A 125 10.06 2.06 4.33
C VAL A 125 10.47 3.30 3.55
N THR A 126 9.52 3.94 2.90
CA THR A 126 9.71 5.23 2.22
C THR A 126 8.80 6.31 2.80
N VAL A 127 9.24 7.55 2.75
CA VAL A 127 8.53 8.71 3.32
C VAL A 127 8.14 9.65 2.20
N ILE A 128 6.89 10.07 2.17
CA ILE A 128 6.37 10.98 1.14
C ILE A 128 5.50 12.08 1.71
N SER A 129 5.42 13.18 0.97
CA SER A 129 4.31 14.14 1.02
C SER A 129 3.74 14.30 -0.39
N SER A 130 2.51 13.87 -0.59
CA SER A 130 1.81 14.12 -1.86
C SER A 130 1.48 15.59 -2.05
N HIS A 131 1.29 16.33 -0.96
CA HIS A 131 1.01 17.76 -0.99
C HIS A 131 2.23 18.57 -1.45
N LYS A 132 3.42 18.26 -0.92
CA LYS A 132 4.68 18.93 -1.31
C LYS A 132 5.43 18.22 -2.44
N MET A 133 4.93 17.10 -2.91
CA MET A 133 5.59 16.24 -3.89
C MET A 133 6.97 15.71 -3.44
N ASP A 134 7.24 15.72 -2.12
CA ASP A 134 8.48 15.21 -1.54
C ASP A 134 8.46 13.67 -1.51
N GLY A 135 9.61 13.04 -1.80
CA GLY A 135 9.77 11.59 -1.77
C GLY A 135 9.13 10.84 -2.95
N ILE A 136 8.36 11.52 -3.81
CA ILE A 136 7.64 10.90 -4.93
C ILE A 136 8.61 10.30 -5.97
N SER A 137 9.73 10.94 -6.24
CA SER A 137 10.73 10.40 -7.17
C SER A 137 11.33 9.09 -6.66
N LYS A 138 11.61 9.00 -5.35
CA LYS A 138 12.09 7.76 -4.71
C LYS A 138 11.03 6.67 -4.76
N LEU A 139 9.77 6.99 -4.48
CA LEU A 139 8.66 6.05 -4.58
C LEU A 139 8.50 5.51 -6.01
N LYS A 140 8.65 6.36 -7.02
CA LYS A 140 8.64 5.93 -8.43
C LYS A 140 9.80 4.98 -8.75
N SER A 141 10.99 5.19 -8.18
CA SER A 141 12.12 4.27 -8.36
C SER A 141 11.83 2.89 -7.78
N ILE A 142 11.24 2.82 -6.57
CA ILE A 142 10.82 1.57 -5.94
C ILE A 142 9.77 0.84 -6.82
N PHE A 143 8.81 1.57 -7.36
CA PHE A 143 7.81 0.97 -8.26
C PHE A 143 8.41 0.46 -9.57
N ARG A 144 9.45 1.12 -10.09
CA ARG A 144 10.20 0.64 -11.25
C ARG A 144 10.92 -0.67 -10.96
N GLU A 145 11.61 -0.76 -9.81
CA GLU A 145 12.29 -1.99 -9.39
C GLU A 145 11.31 -3.18 -9.31
N ILE A 146 10.10 -2.98 -8.80
CA ILE A 146 9.06 -4.02 -8.77
C ILE A 146 8.64 -4.45 -10.18
N LEU A 147 8.55 -3.51 -11.10
CA LEU A 147 8.21 -3.80 -12.50
C LEU A 147 9.32 -4.63 -13.17
N ASP A 148 10.59 -4.27 -12.93
CA ASP A 148 11.77 -4.95 -13.47
C ASP A 148 11.90 -6.38 -12.91
N GLU A 149 11.68 -6.59 -11.61
CA GLU A 149 11.65 -7.91 -10.97
C GLU A 149 10.61 -8.83 -11.63
N LYS A 150 9.44 -8.30 -11.99
CA LYS A 150 8.38 -9.05 -12.67
C LYS A 150 8.77 -9.46 -14.09
N THR A 151 9.51 -8.62 -14.80
CA THR A 151 9.91 -8.87 -16.19
C THR A 151 11.03 -9.91 -16.28
N THR A 152 11.84 -10.07 -15.23
CA THR A 152 12.96 -11.03 -15.18
C THR A 152 12.52 -12.46 -14.82
N THR A 153 11.27 -12.65 -14.37
CA THR A 153 10.75 -13.95 -13.90
C THR A 153 10.05 -14.76 -15.03
N TYR A 154 10.14 -14.32 -16.28
CA TYR A 154 9.68 -15.03 -17.50
C TYR A 154 10.92 -15.37 -18.39
#